data_cea81cc330186ba7e243703869d743d9
#
_entry.id   cea81cc330186ba7e243703869d743d9
#
_cell.length_a   1.000
_cell.length_b   1.000
_cell.length_c   1.000
_cell.angle_alpha   90.00
_cell.angle_beta   90.00
_cell.angle_gamma   90.00
#
_symmetry.space_group_name_H-M   'P 1'
#
loop_
_entity.id
_entity.type
_entity.pdbx_description
1 polymer ?
#
loop_
_entity_poly.entity_id
_entity_poly.type
_entity_poly.pdbx_seq_one_letter_code
_entity_poly.pdbx_strand_id
1 'polypeptide(L)'
;MAQRFKDAFASMAKQVNKAAASGGGAGGGSGGGGGGRAAAAAAQSVTALAVAGGLAYGTYNSVYTVPGGHRAVMFNRVIGMKDSVYGEGLNFNIPWFERPIIYDIRTRPVNLQTLTGSKDLQMVTIAVRVLHKPNPNKLVWIYRTLGMNYDERILPSVMNESAKAIVARYNANELLTKRDLVSKAISDDLQRRASQFNIILDDVAITHLSFSPEYARAVEAKQVGKLVPCNYNG
;
A
#
# COMPACT_ATOMS: atom_id res chain seq x y z
N MET A 1 -15.38 -19.05 -8.90
CA MET A 1 -15.50 -20.18 -7.94
C MET A 1 -16.50 -19.92 -6.83
N ALA A 2 -16.61 -18.73 -6.25
CA ALA A 2 -17.54 -18.40 -5.17
C ALA A 2 -19.03 -18.60 -5.53
N GLN A 3 -19.42 -18.37 -6.80
CA GLN A 3 -20.79 -18.52 -7.27
C GLN A 3 -21.25 -20.00 -7.24
N ARG A 4 -20.41 -20.92 -7.69
CA ARG A 4 -20.71 -22.37 -7.70
C ARG A 4 -20.89 -22.95 -6.29
N PHE A 5 -20.19 -22.39 -5.31
CA PHE A 5 -20.32 -22.83 -3.91
C PHE A 5 -21.60 -22.31 -3.27
N LYS A 6 -22.02 -21.07 -3.58
CA LYS A 6 -23.32 -20.53 -3.16
C LYS A 6 -24.48 -21.37 -3.73
N ASP A 7 -24.37 -21.78 -4.98
CA ASP A 7 -25.39 -22.58 -5.65
C ASP A 7 -25.44 -24.00 -5.08
N ALA A 8 -24.29 -24.61 -4.75
CA ALA A 8 -24.22 -25.91 -4.08
C ALA A 8 -24.81 -25.85 -2.66
N PHE A 9 -24.56 -24.78 -1.90
CA PHE A 9 -25.10 -24.61 -0.57
C PHE A 9 -26.59 -24.33 -0.59
N ALA A 10 -27.07 -23.54 -1.56
CA ALA A 10 -28.50 -23.31 -1.77
C ALA A 10 -29.26 -24.60 -2.19
N SER A 11 -28.64 -25.47 -3.00
CA SER A 11 -29.21 -26.76 -3.39
C SER A 11 -29.27 -27.73 -2.22
N MET A 12 -28.25 -27.72 -1.35
CA MET A 12 -28.20 -28.56 -0.14
C MET A 12 -29.20 -28.09 0.92
N ALA A 13 -29.38 -26.79 1.10
CA ALA A 13 -30.40 -26.21 1.97
C ALA A 13 -31.82 -26.54 1.48
N LYS A 14 -32.05 -26.56 0.16
CA LYS A 14 -33.33 -27.00 -0.44
C LYS A 14 -33.58 -28.50 -0.23
N GLN A 15 -32.55 -29.34 -0.33
CA GLN A 15 -32.70 -30.78 -0.05
C GLN A 15 -33.04 -31.08 1.41
N VAL A 16 -32.41 -30.38 2.36
CA VAL A 16 -32.70 -30.51 3.79
C VAL A 16 -34.13 -30.06 4.12
N ASN A 17 -34.57 -28.93 3.50
CA ASN A 17 -35.94 -28.46 3.67
C ASN A 17 -36.99 -29.40 3.03
N LYS A 18 -36.65 -30.06 1.93
CA LYS A 18 -37.50 -31.05 1.25
C LYS A 18 -37.59 -32.36 2.06
N ALA A 19 -36.49 -32.79 2.72
CA ALA A 19 -36.47 -33.95 3.63
C ALA A 19 -37.25 -33.68 4.91
N ALA A 20 -37.23 -32.44 5.43
CA ALA A 20 -38.06 -32.04 6.59
C ALA A 20 -39.53 -31.93 6.26
N ALA A 21 -39.90 -31.54 5.01
CA ALA A 21 -41.30 -31.42 4.56
C ALA A 21 -41.96 -32.75 4.19
N SER A 22 -41.18 -33.78 3.82
CA SER A 22 -41.71 -35.10 3.45
C SER A 22 -41.95 -36.04 4.65
N GLY A 23 -41.56 -35.67 5.86
CA GLY A 23 -41.77 -36.44 7.09
C GLY A 23 -43.11 -36.21 7.80
N GLY A 24 -44.02 -35.40 7.22
CA GLY A 24 -45.32 -35.06 7.79
C GLY A 24 -46.49 -35.76 7.09
N GLY A 25 -46.53 -37.07 7.04
CA GLY A 25 -47.64 -37.84 6.47
C GLY A 25 -48.24 -38.82 7.51
N ALA A 26 -49.43 -38.49 7.98
CA ALA A 26 -50.49 -39.19 8.65
C ALA A 26 -50.29 -40.68 8.94
N GLY A 27 -50.51 -41.06 10.22
CA GLY A 27 -50.70 -42.40 10.67
C GLY A 27 -50.94 -42.42 12.18
N GLY A 28 -52.21 -42.33 12.59
CA GLY A 28 -52.65 -42.54 13.98
C GLY A 28 -52.30 -43.95 14.43
N GLY A 29 -51.69 -44.10 15.61
CA GLY A 29 -51.39 -45.35 16.27
C GLY A 29 -50.86 -45.05 17.67
N SER A 30 -51.76 -45.31 18.64
CA SER A 30 -51.56 -45.36 20.10
C SER A 30 -50.39 -46.28 20.44
N GLY A 31 -49.41 -45.84 21.25
CA GLY A 31 -48.43 -46.74 21.83
C GLY A 31 -47.19 -46.08 22.34
N GLY A 32 -47.06 -45.88 23.59
CA GLY A 32 -46.00 -45.74 24.56
C GLY A 32 -44.55 -45.38 24.09
N GLY A 33 -44.02 -44.28 24.55
CA GLY A 33 -42.64 -44.21 25.05
C GLY A 33 -41.52 -44.00 24.11
N GLY A 34 -41.69 -43.83 22.79
CA GLY A 34 -40.58 -43.76 21.82
C GLY A 34 -40.32 -42.41 21.16
N GLY A 35 -41.20 -41.43 21.28
CA GLY A 35 -41.14 -40.16 20.52
C GLY A 35 -40.00 -39.22 20.93
N GLY A 36 -39.54 -39.32 22.15
CA GLY A 36 -38.46 -38.45 22.65
C GLY A 36 -37.08 -38.79 22.07
N ARG A 37 -36.82 -40.07 21.78
CA ARG A 37 -35.53 -40.50 21.23
C ARG A 37 -35.37 -40.16 19.75
N ALA A 38 -36.43 -40.29 18.97
CA ALA A 38 -36.41 -39.96 17.53
C ALA A 38 -36.31 -38.45 17.31
N ALA A 39 -37.03 -37.64 18.10
CA ALA A 39 -36.92 -36.20 18.08
C ALA A 39 -35.54 -35.71 18.56
N ALA A 40 -34.96 -36.34 19.60
CA ALA A 40 -33.63 -36.04 20.07
C ALA A 40 -32.55 -36.42 19.02
N ALA A 41 -32.67 -37.54 18.36
CA ALA A 41 -31.80 -37.98 17.30
C ALA A 41 -31.85 -37.04 16.05
N ALA A 42 -33.05 -36.61 15.69
CA ALA A 42 -33.27 -35.64 14.63
C ALA A 42 -32.66 -34.25 14.99
N ALA A 43 -32.84 -33.80 16.23
CA ALA A 43 -32.23 -32.56 16.70
C ALA A 43 -30.68 -32.65 16.73
N GLN A 44 -30.12 -33.80 17.14
CA GLN A 44 -28.69 -34.03 17.13
C GLN A 44 -28.11 -34.08 15.71
N SER A 45 -28.78 -34.63 14.72
CA SER A 45 -28.35 -34.66 13.33
C SER A 45 -28.38 -33.26 12.70
N VAL A 46 -29.38 -32.44 13.00
CA VAL A 46 -29.44 -31.03 12.51
C VAL A 46 -28.36 -30.18 13.13
N THR A 47 -28.09 -30.34 14.44
CA THR A 47 -26.98 -29.61 15.09
C THR A 47 -25.61 -30.06 14.58
N ALA A 48 -25.39 -31.34 14.34
CA ALA A 48 -24.16 -31.87 13.75
C ALA A 48 -23.92 -31.33 12.33
N LEU A 49 -24.97 -31.27 11.49
CA LEU A 49 -24.89 -30.68 10.15
C LEU A 49 -24.62 -29.16 10.17
N ALA A 50 -25.23 -28.43 11.12
CA ALA A 50 -24.99 -27.01 11.29
C ALA A 50 -23.57 -26.73 11.75
N VAL A 51 -23.02 -27.51 12.67
CA VAL A 51 -21.63 -27.41 13.14
C VAL A 51 -20.65 -27.78 12.03
N ALA A 52 -20.89 -28.88 11.30
CA ALA A 52 -20.06 -29.30 10.19
C ALA A 52 -20.06 -28.26 9.05
N GLY A 53 -21.22 -27.69 8.69
CA GLY A 53 -21.38 -26.62 7.74
C GLY A 53 -20.70 -25.33 8.18
N GLY A 54 -20.79 -24.98 9.44
CA GLY A 54 -20.09 -23.81 10.02
C GLY A 54 -18.58 -23.97 10.04
N LEU A 55 -18.07 -25.16 10.36
CA LEU A 55 -16.63 -25.46 10.28
C LEU A 55 -16.13 -25.45 8.85
N ALA A 56 -16.83 -26.06 7.90
CA ALA A 56 -16.47 -26.06 6.48
C ALA A 56 -16.46 -24.63 5.91
N TYR A 57 -17.42 -23.79 6.26
CA TYR A 57 -17.46 -22.40 5.87
C TYR A 57 -16.32 -21.60 6.52
N GLY A 58 -16.05 -21.83 7.79
CA GLY A 58 -14.95 -21.22 8.53
C GLY A 58 -13.58 -21.57 7.92
N THR A 59 -13.32 -22.84 7.61
CA THR A 59 -12.06 -23.27 6.99
C THR A 59 -11.87 -22.69 5.58
N TYR A 60 -12.96 -22.62 4.80
CA TYR A 60 -12.89 -22.03 3.46
C TYR A 60 -12.54 -20.52 3.50
N ASN A 61 -13.11 -19.76 4.42
CA ASN A 61 -12.81 -18.34 4.60
C ASN A 61 -11.52 -18.06 5.40
N SER A 62 -10.88 -19.09 5.96
CA SER A 62 -9.64 -18.96 6.72
C SER A 62 -8.40 -18.84 5.85
N VAL A 63 -8.51 -19.13 4.56
CA VAL A 63 -7.37 -19.11 3.62
C VAL A 63 -7.40 -17.85 2.80
N TYR A 64 -6.29 -17.09 2.80
CA TYR A 64 -6.07 -15.96 1.90
C TYR A 64 -4.73 -16.07 1.20
N THR A 65 -4.65 -15.50 0.01
CA THR A 65 -3.44 -15.51 -0.81
C THR A 65 -2.84 -14.11 -0.88
N VAL A 66 -1.54 -14.01 -0.58
CA VAL A 66 -0.76 -12.79 -0.76
C VAL A 66 -0.06 -12.87 -2.12
N PRO A 67 -0.30 -11.93 -3.04
CA PRO A 67 0.36 -11.92 -4.35
C PRO A 67 1.88 -11.73 -4.21
N GLY A 68 2.63 -12.18 -5.24
CA GLY A 68 4.09 -11.95 -5.30
C GLY A 68 4.43 -10.46 -5.29
N GLY A 69 5.49 -10.08 -4.57
CA GLY A 69 5.89 -8.69 -4.36
C GLY A 69 5.01 -7.91 -3.38
N HIS A 70 4.18 -8.62 -2.61
CA HIS A 70 3.38 -8.03 -1.54
C HIS A 70 3.69 -8.72 -0.21
N ARG A 71 3.40 -8.01 0.86
CA ARG A 71 3.42 -8.56 2.22
C ARG A 71 2.13 -8.24 2.94
N ALA A 72 1.69 -9.13 3.80
CA ALA A 72 0.49 -8.92 4.59
C ALA A 72 0.86 -8.65 6.06
N VAL A 73 0.13 -7.70 6.64
CA VAL A 73 0.14 -7.42 8.07
C VAL A 73 -1.23 -7.74 8.62
N MET A 74 -1.31 -8.44 9.75
CA MET A 74 -2.57 -8.85 10.34
C MET A 74 -3.09 -7.84 11.35
N PHE A 75 -4.33 -7.42 11.14
CA PHE A 75 -5.09 -6.66 12.11
C PHE A 75 -6.09 -7.58 12.80
N ASN A 76 -5.95 -7.75 14.10
CA ASN A 76 -6.89 -8.49 14.94
C ASN A 76 -7.83 -7.50 15.63
N ARG A 77 -9.13 -7.75 15.57
CA ARG A 77 -10.15 -6.85 16.15
C ARG A 77 -10.12 -6.81 17.69
N VAL A 78 -9.57 -7.81 18.35
CA VAL A 78 -9.53 -7.92 19.82
C VAL A 78 -8.18 -7.39 20.36
N ILE A 79 -7.06 -7.80 19.76
CA ILE A 79 -5.71 -7.54 20.26
C ILE A 79 -5.08 -6.33 19.54
N GLY A 80 -5.60 -5.94 18.39
CA GLY A 80 -5.03 -4.89 17.54
C GLY A 80 -4.06 -5.45 16.50
N MET A 81 -3.03 -4.66 16.17
CA MET A 81 -2.04 -5.06 15.17
C MET A 81 -1.09 -6.13 15.72
N LYS A 82 -0.95 -7.22 14.97
CA LYS A 82 0.02 -8.26 15.24
C LYS A 82 1.39 -7.86 14.68
N ASP A 83 2.45 -8.04 15.45
CA ASP A 83 3.80 -7.60 15.05
C ASP A 83 4.47 -8.51 14.01
N SER A 84 3.76 -9.54 13.54
CA SER A 84 4.24 -10.46 12.50
C SER A 84 3.84 -9.99 11.10
N VAL A 85 4.83 -10.03 10.19
CA VAL A 85 4.63 -9.77 8.76
C VAL A 85 4.58 -11.12 8.04
N TYR A 86 3.55 -11.32 7.24
CA TYR A 86 3.33 -12.54 6.48
C TYR A 86 3.87 -12.38 5.05
N GLY A 87 4.54 -13.44 4.57
CA GLY A 87 5.11 -13.48 3.22
C GLY A 87 4.07 -13.75 2.14
N GLU A 88 4.53 -13.76 0.91
CA GLU A 88 3.75 -14.14 -0.27
C GLU A 88 3.34 -15.62 -0.23
N GLY A 89 2.23 -15.94 -0.89
CA GLY A 89 1.67 -17.27 -0.97
C GLY A 89 0.41 -17.46 -0.12
N LEU A 90 0.10 -18.72 0.18
CA LEU A 90 -1.08 -19.09 0.96
C LEU A 90 -0.80 -18.90 2.46
N ASN A 91 -1.65 -18.13 3.09
CA ASN A 91 -1.62 -17.85 4.52
C ASN A 91 -2.98 -18.14 5.13
N PHE A 92 -2.97 -18.42 6.44
CA PHE A 92 -4.19 -18.69 7.21
C PHE A 92 -4.51 -17.52 8.13
N ASN A 93 -5.77 -17.16 8.18
CA ASN A 93 -6.29 -16.18 9.15
C ASN A 93 -7.52 -16.75 9.85
N ILE A 94 -7.86 -16.21 11.01
CA ILE A 94 -9.09 -16.53 11.72
C ILE A 94 -10.20 -15.63 11.14
N PRO A 95 -11.21 -16.22 10.42
CA PRO A 95 -12.28 -15.43 9.83
C PRO A 95 -13.01 -14.66 10.94
N TRP A 96 -13.47 -13.43 10.63
CA TRP A 96 -14.12 -12.44 11.48
C TRP A 96 -13.24 -11.73 12.53
N PHE A 97 -12.20 -12.37 13.06
CA PHE A 97 -11.30 -11.75 14.05
C PHE A 97 -10.09 -11.09 13.41
N GLU A 98 -9.54 -11.65 12.35
CA GLU A 98 -8.34 -11.17 11.69
C GLU A 98 -8.64 -10.65 10.28
N ARG A 99 -8.07 -9.50 9.95
CA ARG A 99 -8.14 -8.91 8.62
C ARG A 99 -6.72 -8.71 8.09
N PRO A 100 -6.35 -9.36 6.97
CA PRO A 100 -5.07 -9.13 6.32
C PRO A 100 -5.07 -7.78 5.62
N ILE A 101 -4.02 -6.99 5.82
CA ILE A 101 -3.74 -5.75 5.13
C ILE A 101 -2.56 -6.02 4.24
N ILE A 102 -2.77 -5.93 2.92
CA ILE A 102 -1.77 -6.26 1.91
C ILE A 102 -1.04 -4.98 1.53
N TYR A 103 0.30 -4.99 1.66
CA TYR A 103 1.21 -3.95 1.25
C TYR A 103 2.00 -4.36 0.03
N ASP A 104 2.11 -3.48 -0.94
CA ASP A 104 3.05 -3.61 -2.05
C ASP A 104 4.45 -3.19 -1.56
N ILE A 105 5.44 -4.09 -1.71
CA ILE A 105 6.84 -3.85 -1.34
C ILE A 105 7.73 -3.54 -2.54
N ARG A 106 7.15 -3.44 -3.74
CA ARG A 106 7.87 -3.13 -4.97
C ARG A 106 8.27 -1.66 -4.97
N THR A 107 9.36 -1.38 -5.66
CA THR A 107 9.80 0.00 -5.88
C THR A 107 8.82 0.75 -6.77
N ARG A 108 8.36 1.91 -6.30
CA ARG A 108 7.43 2.80 -7.01
C ARG A 108 8.06 4.16 -7.23
N PRO A 109 7.85 4.79 -8.41
CA PRO A 109 8.29 6.15 -8.66
C PRO A 109 7.30 7.16 -8.11
N VAL A 110 7.80 8.19 -7.44
CA VAL A 110 7.07 9.42 -7.13
C VAL A 110 7.78 10.59 -7.78
N ASN A 111 7.04 11.41 -8.51
CA ASN A 111 7.52 12.63 -9.12
C ASN A 111 6.96 13.82 -8.35
N LEU A 112 7.82 14.77 -8.03
CA LEU A 112 7.43 16.02 -7.38
C LEU A 112 8.00 17.19 -8.16
N GLN A 113 7.17 18.18 -8.44
CA GLN A 113 7.59 19.45 -8.98
C GLN A 113 7.33 20.54 -7.96
N THR A 114 8.34 21.34 -7.66
CA THR A 114 8.23 22.44 -6.68
C THR A 114 8.94 23.68 -7.16
N LEU A 115 8.39 24.83 -6.78
CA LEU A 115 9.01 26.14 -6.98
C LEU A 115 9.75 26.52 -5.70
N THR A 116 11.02 26.95 -5.85
CA THR A 116 11.85 27.34 -4.72
C THR A 116 12.81 28.49 -5.11
N GLY A 117 13.26 29.25 -4.13
CA GLY A 117 14.30 30.27 -4.32
C GLY A 117 15.70 29.69 -4.15
N SER A 118 16.61 30.04 -5.04
CA SER A 118 18.05 29.80 -4.90
C SER A 118 18.68 30.77 -3.89
N LYS A 119 19.96 30.58 -3.57
CA LYS A 119 20.70 31.45 -2.66
C LYS A 119 20.77 32.92 -3.14
N ASP A 120 20.81 33.12 -4.43
CA ASP A 120 20.81 34.43 -5.10
C ASP A 120 19.40 34.97 -5.38
N LEU A 121 18.39 34.47 -4.64
CA LEU A 121 16.97 34.87 -4.71
C LEU A 121 16.31 34.68 -6.08
N GLN A 122 16.87 33.83 -6.92
CA GLN A 122 16.25 33.47 -8.19
C GLN A 122 15.22 32.34 -8.00
N MET A 123 14.04 32.53 -8.59
CA MET A 123 13.01 31.50 -8.57
C MET A 123 13.36 30.35 -9.52
N VAL A 124 13.36 29.15 -8.98
CA VAL A 124 13.74 27.92 -9.69
C VAL A 124 12.62 26.89 -9.53
N THR A 125 12.15 26.35 -10.64
CA THR A 125 11.28 25.18 -10.65
C THR A 125 12.13 23.94 -10.78
N ILE A 126 12.07 23.07 -9.78
CA ILE A 126 12.78 21.81 -9.74
C ILE A 126 11.79 20.65 -9.75
N ALA A 127 12.01 19.66 -10.60
CA ALA A 127 11.31 18.41 -10.60
C ALA A 127 12.25 17.28 -10.16
N VAL A 128 11.85 16.57 -9.12
CA VAL A 128 12.60 15.46 -8.53
C VAL A 128 11.79 14.19 -8.66
N ARG A 129 12.42 13.13 -9.15
CA ARG A 129 11.88 11.79 -9.21
C ARG A 129 12.57 10.92 -8.15
N VAL A 130 11.77 10.25 -7.34
CA VAL A 130 12.25 9.37 -6.28
C VAL A 130 11.68 7.98 -6.48
N LEU A 131 12.55 6.98 -6.48
CA LEU A 131 12.17 5.57 -6.43
C LEU A 131 12.20 5.11 -4.97
N HIS A 132 11.04 4.67 -4.46
CA HIS A 132 10.92 4.30 -3.06
C HIS A 132 10.21 2.97 -2.88
N LYS A 133 10.46 2.33 -1.74
CA LYS A 133 9.74 1.14 -1.24
C LYS A 133 9.66 1.16 0.28
N PRO A 134 8.62 0.56 0.88
CA PRO A 134 8.56 0.44 2.33
C PRO A 134 9.55 -0.62 2.82
N ASN A 135 10.06 -0.45 4.04
CA ASN A 135 10.89 -1.47 4.67
C ASN A 135 10.03 -2.70 5.04
N PRO A 136 10.26 -3.88 4.45
CA PRO A 136 9.43 -5.06 4.66
C PRO A 136 9.35 -5.50 6.13
N ASN A 137 10.41 -5.26 6.91
CA ASN A 137 10.48 -5.67 8.31
C ASN A 137 9.78 -4.69 9.27
N LYS A 138 9.44 -3.49 8.80
CA LYS A 138 8.85 -2.42 9.61
C LYS A 138 7.45 -2.01 9.15
N LEU A 139 6.79 -2.84 8.34
CA LEU A 139 5.45 -2.55 7.80
C LEU A 139 4.41 -2.32 8.89
N VAL A 140 4.49 -3.04 10.01
CA VAL A 140 3.59 -2.84 11.15
C VAL A 140 3.73 -1.44 11.74
N TRP A 141 4.97 -0.95 11.89
CA TRP A 141 5.24 0.40 12.37
C TRP A 141 4.73 1.45 11.38
N ILE A 142 4.99 1.25 10.08
CA ILE A 142 4.49 2.13 9.01
C ILE A 142 2.97 2.24 9.08
N TYR A 143 2.28 1.13 9.20
CA TYR A 143 0.82 1.13 9.29
C TYR A 143 0.30 1.86 10.53
N ARG A 144 0.90 1.62 11.69
CA ARG A 144 0.49 2.28 12.95
C ARG A 144 0.68 3.78 12.91
N THR A 145 1.78 4.25 12.29
CA THR A 145 2.18 5.65 12.34
C THR A 145 1.68 6.45 11.15
N LEU A 146 1.74 5.87 9.95
CA LEU A 146 1.50 6.57 8.69
C LEU A 146 0.22 6.11 7.98
N GLY A 147 -0.24 4.89 8.24
CA GLY A 147 -1.38 4.29 7.57
C GLY A 147 -1.02 3.63 6.24
N MET A 148 -2.04 3.35 5.43
CA MET A 148 -1.87 2.65 4.16
C MET A 148 -1.22 3.52 3.07
N ASN A 149 -1.59 4.81 3.02
CA ASN A 149 -1.17 5.76 1.98
C ASN A 149 -0.01 6.64 2.50
N TYR A 150 1.05 6.00 3.01
CA TYR A 150 2.22 6.70 3.53
C TYR A 150 2.96 7.50 2.44
N ASP A 151 2.96 6.99 1.21
CA ASP A 151 3.59 7.57 0.03
C ASP A 151 2.95 8.90 -0.38
N GLU A 152 1.62 8.99 -0.37
CA GLU A 152 0.90 10.22 -0.73
C GLU A 152 0.96 11.30 0.35
N ARG A 153 1.13 10.92 1.62
CA ARG A 153 1.07 11.86 2.74
C ARG A 153 2.43 12.39 3.18
N ILE A 154 3.43 11.54 3.27
CA ILE A 154 4.72 11.86 3.87
C ILE A 154 5.78 12.19 2.82
N LEU A 155 5.87 11.39 1.75
CA LEU A 155 6.91 11.57 0.73
C LEU A 155 6.90 12.95 0.10
N PRO A 156 5.77 13.51 -0.37
CA PRO A 156 5.77 14.84 -0.98
C PRO A 156 6.21 15.93 -0.01
N SER A 157 5.85 15.83 1.28
CA SER A 157 6.24 16.80 2.30
C SER A 157 7.75 16.77 2.53
N VAL A 158 8.32 15.58 2.74
CA VAL A 158 9.76 15.39 2.97
C VAL A 158 10.57 15.78 1.73
N MET A 159 10.10 15.41 0.53
CA MET A 159 10.74 15.77 -0.73
C MET A 159 10.76 17.29 -0.95
N ASN A 160 9.63 17.97 -0.71
CA ASN A 160 9.54 19.43 -0.81
C ASN A 160 10.50 20.13 0.15
N GLU A 161 10.54 19.68 1.40
CA GLU A 161 11.39 20.27 2.42
C GLU A 161 12.87 20.08 2.08
N SER A 162 13.29 18.87 1.71
CA SER A 162 14.67 18.58 1.35
C SER A 162 15.10 19.33 0.07
N ALA A 163 14.24 19.34 -0.96
CA ALA A 163 14.54 20.07 -2.20
C ALA A 163 14.73 21.58 -1.93
N LYS A 164 13.81 22.20 -1.19
CA LYS A 164 13.89 23.62 -0.82
C LYS A 164 15.13 23.91 0.04
N ALA A 165 15.42 23.09 1.04
CA ALA A 165 16.55 23.28 1.92
C ALA A 165 17.89 23.19 1.21
N ILE A 166 18.03 22.28 0.24
CA ILE A 166 19.27 22.11 -0.51
C ILE A 166 19.40 23.19 -1.57
N VAL A 167 18.37 23.45 -2.39
CA VAL A 167 18.41 24.46 -3.45
C VAL A 167 18.73 25.85 -2.89
N ALA A 168 18.21 26.21 -1.72
CA ALA A 168 18.52 27.49 -1.06
C ALA A 168 20.00 27.66 -0.66
N ARG A 169 20.82 26.61 -0.66
CA ARG A 169 22.25 26.66 -0.37
C ARG A 169 23.13 27.00 -1.57
N TYR A 170 22.60 26.78 -2.79
CA TYR A 170 23.33 26.95 -4.05
C TYR A 170 22.83 28.17 -4.83
N ASN A 171 23.76 28.82 -5.54
CA ASN A 171 23.41 29.87 -6.50
C ASN A 171 22.80 29.26 -7.77
N ALA A 172 21.99 30.01 -8.51
CA ALA A 172 21.34 29.55 -9.73
C ALA A 172 22.35 29.00 -10.76
N ASN A 173 23.50 29.64 -10.93
CA ASN A 173 24.56 29.16 -11.80
C ASN A 173 25.20 27.85 -11.34
N GLU A 174 25.33 27.64 -10.03
CA GLU A 174 25.87 26.39 -9.46
C GLU A 174 24.92 25.24 -9.64
N LEU A 175 23.58 25.48 -9.58
CA LEU A 175 22.55 24.47 -9.84
C LEU A 175 22.64 23.91 -11.26
N LEU A 176 23.09 24.72 -12.24
CA LEU A 176 23.30 24.28 -13.61
C LEU A 176 24.64 23.54 -13.79
N THR A 177 25.73 24.11 -13.26
CA THR A 177 27.09 23.60 -13.48
C THR A 177 27.46 22.42 -12.60
N LYS A 178 26.88 22.32 -11.40
CA LYS A 178 27.15 21.30 -10.39
C LYS A 178 25.91 20.40 -10.11
N ARG A 179 25.12 20.14 -11.16
CA ARG A 179 23.84 19.40 -11.04
C ARG A 179 23.99 18.05 -10.31
N ASP A 180 25.08 17.32 -10.58
CA ASP A 180 25.33 16.02 -9.98
C ASP A 180 25.59 16.13 -8.46
N LEU A 181 26.33 17.15 -8.03
CA LEU A 181 26.57 17.40 -6.62
C LEU A 181 25.29 17.79 -5.88
N VAL A 182 24.44 18.60 -6.51
CA VAL A 182 23.14 18.99 -5.97
C VAL A 182 22.20 17.79 -5.88
N SER A 183 22.15 16.96 -6.92
CA SER A 183 21.36 15.72 -6.93
C SER A 183 21.79 14.79 -5.80
N LYS A 184 23.08 14.59 -5.62
CA LYS A 184 23.63 13.78 -4.53
C LYS A 184 23.29 14.36 -3.16
N ALA A 185 23.44 15.67 -2.97
CA ALA A 185 23.09 16.33 -1.71
C ALA A 185 21.60 16.18 -1.36
N ILE A 186 20.71 16.29 -2.37
CA ILE A 186 19.27 16.04 -2.19
C ILE A 186 19.03 14.58 -1.85
N SER A 187 19.68 13.64 -2.52
CA SER A 187 19.57 12.20 -2.25
C SER A 187 19.98 11.86 -0.82
N ASP A 188 21.13 12.35 -0.36
CA ASP A 188 21.66 12.08 0.98
C ASP A 188 20.75 12.67 2.08
N ASP A 189 20.20 13.86 1.88
CA ASP A 189 19.25 14.46 2.84
C ASP A 189 17.91 13.73 2.86
N LEU A 190 17.37 13.42 1.69
CA LEU A 190 16.14 12.64 1.55
C LEU A 190 16.27 11.26 2.18
N GLN A 191 17.36 10.55 1.93
CA GLN A 191 17.60 9.22 2.48
C GLN A 191 17.67 9.24 4.01
N ARG A 192 18.31 10.25 4.59
CA ARG A 192 18.39 10.45 6.04
C ARG A 192 17.01 10.70 6.65
N ARG A 193 16.17 11.52 6.02
CA ARG A 193 14.81 11.82 6.50
C ARG A 193 13.85 10.65 6.28
N ALA A 194 13.87 10.02 5.09
CA ALA A 194 13.02 8.88 4.77
C ALA A 194 13.29 7.66 5.67
N SER A 195 14.55 7.48 6.09
CA SER A 195 14.91 6.39 7.01
C SER A 195 14.23 6.50 8.37
N GLN A 196 13.92 7.71 8.85
CA GLN A 196 13.15 7.94 10.07
C GLN A 196 11.72 7.41 9.99
N PHE A 197 11.17 7.38 8.77
CA PHE A 197 9.84 6.82 8.47
C PHE A 197 9.88 5.37 8.00
N ASN A 198 11.04 4.71 8.07
CA ASN A 198 11.26 3.34 7.58
C ASN A 198 10.94 3.17 6.08
N ILE A 199 11.15 4.21 5.30
CA ILE A 199 11.02 4.20 3.83
C ILE A 199 12.44 4.07 3.25
N ILE A 200 12.62 3.12 2.35
CA ILE A 200 13.88 2.90 1.64
C ILE A 200 13.80 3.63 0.31
N LEU A 201 14.78 4.47 0.03
CA LEU A 201 14.94 5.12 -1.26
C LEU A 201 15.98 4.34 -2.07
N ASP A 202 15.58 3.91 -3.26
CA ASP A 202 16.47 3.18 -4.18
C ASP A 202 17.23 4.15 -5.09
N ASP A 203 16.54 5.21 -5.59
CA ASP A 203 17.14 6.22 -6.44
C ASP A 203 16.46 7.58 -6.28
N VAL A 204 17.24 8.65 -6.45
CA VAL A 204 16.75 10.04 -6.43
C VAL A 204 17.41 10.81 -7.56
N ALA A 205 16.63 11.28 -8.50
CA ALA A 205 17.12 12.03 -9.65
C ALA A 205 16.38 13.36 -9.85
N ILE A 206 17.12 14.40 -10.19
CA ILE A 206 16.56 15.65 -10.66
C ILE A 206 16.20 15.46 -12.14
N THR A 207 14.90 15.49 -12.48
CA THR A 207 14.42 15.29 -13.84
C THR A 207 14.41 16.59 -14.63
N HIS A 208 14.00 17.67 -14.02
CA HIS A 208 13.90 18.97 -14.66
C HIS A 208 14.31 20.09 -13.73
N LEU A 209 15.00 21.07 -14.30
CA LEU A 209 15.39 22.30 -13.62
C LEU A 209 15.15 23.45 -14.57
N SER A 210 14.25 24.36 -14.21
CA SER A 210 13.97 25.56 -15.03
C SER A 210 14.01 26.82 -14.18
N PHE A 211 14.50 27.89 -14.79
CA PHE A 211 14.60 29.20 -14.18
C PHE A 211 13.52 30.13 -14.71
N SER A 212 13.34 31.28 -14.08
CA SER A 212 12.45 32.31 -14.61
C SER A 212 12.90 32.75 -16.01
N PRO A 213 11.96 33.07 -16.91
CA PRO A 213 12.26 33.48 -18.28
C PRO A 213 13.20 34.69 -18.33
N GLU A 214 13.10 35.57 -17.35
CA GLU A 214 13.98 36.76 -17.25
C GLU A 214 15.42 36.40 -16.96
N TYR A 215 15.65 35.45 -16.04
CA TYR A 215 16.98 34.96 -15.72
C TYR A 215 17.61 34.20 -16.90
N ALA A 216 16.81 33.35 -17.55
CA ALA A 216 17.29 32.61 -18.74
C ALA A 216 17.78 33.55 -19.84
N ARG A 217 17.01 34.59 -20.18
CA ARG A 217 17.40 35.62 -21.16
C ARG A 217 18.68 36.37 -20.74
N ALA A 218 18.81 36.73 -19.47
CA ALA A 218 20.00 37.42 -18.98
C ALA A 218 21.27 36.55 -19.07
N VAL A 219 21.17 35.25 -18.78
CA VAL A 219 22.26 34.28 -18.89
C VAL A 219 22.65 34.07 -20.36
N GLU A 220 21.67 33.91 -21.26
CA GLU A 220 21.91 33.80 -22.70
C GLU A 220 22.62 35.04 -23.27
N ALA A 221 22.14 36.23 -22.94
CA ALA A 221 22.76 37.48 -23.36
C ALA A 221 24.23 37.58 -22.89
N LYS A 222 24.52 37.13 -21.66
CA LYS A 222 25.89 37.14 -21.11
C LYS A 222 26.80 36.10 -21.79
N GLN A 223 26.24 34.94 -22.17
CA GLN A 223 26.99 33.91 -22.90
C GLN A 223 27.29 34.35 -24.33
N VAL A 224 26.34 34.95 -25.06
CA VAL A 224 26.53 35.50 -26.40
C VAL A 224 27.57 36.62 -26.39
N GLY A 225 27.52 37.51 -25.39
CA GLY A 225 28.54 38.55 -25.23
C GLY A 225 29.96 38.05 -24.93
N LYS A 226 30.11 36.83 -24.38
CA LYS A 226 31.41 36.18 -24.21
C LYS A 226 31.92 35.46 -25.46
N LEU A 227 31.04 35.08 -26.37
CA LEU A 227 31.35 34.35 -27.60
C LEU A 227 31.66 35.27 -28.79
N VAL A 228 31.31 36.56 -28.67
CA VAL A 228 31.70 37.57 -29.65
C VAL A 228 32.99 38.22 -29.13
N PRO A 229 34.21 37.75 -29.52
CA PRO A 229 35.42 38.50 -29.27
C PRO A 229 35.29 39.78 -30.08
N CYS A 230 35.55 40.94 -29.44
CA CYS A 230 35.68 42.21 -30.10
C CYS A 230 36.82 42.11 -31.16
N ASN A 231 36.45 41.70 -32.36
CA ASN A 231 37.30 41.79 -33.50
C ASN A 231 37.01 43.13 -34.18
N TYR A 232 37.40 44.21 -33.51
CA TYR A 232 37.41 45.54 -34.08
C TYR A 232 38.86 46.10 -33.94
N ASN A 233 39.71 45.64 -34.81
CA ASN A 233 40.94 46.31 -35.17
C ASN A 233 41.01 46.40 -36.70
N GLY A 234 40.63 47.51 -37.25
CA GLY A 234 40.86 47.98 -38.56
C GLY A 234 41.19 49.47 -38.48
#